data_9863438b6cb711c6a96bce99971077e8
#
_entry.id   9863438b6cb711c6a96bce99971077e8
#
_cell.length_a   1.000
_cell.length_b   1.000
_cell.length_c   1.000
_cell.angle_alpha   90.00
_cell.angle_beta   90.00
_cell.angle_gamma   90.00
#
_symmetry.space_group_name_H-M   'P 1'
#
loop_
_entity.id
_entity.type
_entity.pdbx_description
1 polymer ?
#
loop_
_entity_poly.entity_id
_entity_poly.type
_entity_poly.pdbx_seq_one_letter_code
_entity_poly.pdbx_strand_id
1 'polypeptide(L)'
;MRVCDVVSNSVWYDPRVRKQIVEYMNNNVDVVCVGLKDHRYDEEKMKNVPCPVTLADIDEKYKKPLSKVEVLFKEFNRVKKLREAILSQKPDIIHANDLDTLTAACQAAKKLDCKVVYDSHEICVENHQMRGIYKKLNALCEKTFIKRINKMVCVSHAAADYFENKYAIEKPMVITNCSLKAEKTASNDKHDGFEILNHGVYYGGRGYDIIVESAALLKDYPEIKIALRGFGAMEDELRKRAEEIGNENVIFYPPVLVNELIPYASKSKVGVAITENTCLNFELSVSNKIFEYASAGLPVIMSDIPEHRYLNEKYNFGIILKENTPECFKEAAIKLYTDKEFYDVCAKNADRLSEEVNWETEFSRLIEIERSWVNG
;
A
#
# COMPACT_ATOMS: atom_id res chain seq x y z
N MET A 1 -0.08 26.63 9.62
CA MET A 1 0.80 25.46 9.43
C MET A 1 0.87 25.14 7.94
N ARG A 2 2.08 25.19 7.39
CA ARG A 2 2.36 24.84 6.00
C ARG A 2 3.13 23.55 5.92
N VAL A 3 2.60 22.54 5.23
CA VAL A 3 3.21 21.23 5.04
C VAL A 3 3.71 21.12 3.60
N CYS A 4 4.97 20.68 3.43
CA CYS A 4 5.51 20.29 2.13
C CYS A 4 5.52 18.77 2.05
N ASP A 5 4.61 18.22 1.27
CA ASP A 5 4.50 16.79 1.01
C ASP A 5 5.44 16.40 -0.14
N VAL A 6 6.41 15.53 0.13
CA VAL A 6 7.53 15.25 -0.78
C VAL A 6 7.49 13.81 -1.27
N VAL A 7 7.50 13.62 -2.57
CA VAL A 7 7.52 12.29 -3.21
C VAL A 7 8.52 12.23 -4.35
N SER A 8 9.07 11.05 -4.64
CA SER A 8 10.07 10.87 -5.71
C SER A 8 9.48 10.49 -7.08
N ASN A 9 8.23 10.81 -7.29
CA ASN A 9 7.50 10.61 -8.55
C ASN A 9 6.71 11.86 -8.94
N SER A 10 5.90 11.77 -10.01
CA SER A 10 5.06 12.88 -10.48
C SER A 10 3.76 13.07 -9.68
N VAL A 11 3.74 12.75 -8.39
CA VAL A 11 2.63 12.96 -7.43
C VAL A 11 1.34 12.22 -7.80
N TRP A 12 0.79 12.44 -9.00
CA TRP A 12 -0.49 11.88 -9.43
C TRP A 12 -0.57 10.35 -9.30
N TYR A 13 0.55 9.66 -9.52
CA TYR A 13 0.58 8.18 -9.52
C TYR A 13 0.78 7.56 -8.14
N ASP A 14 0.84 8.39 -7.09
CA ASP A 14 0.93 7.92 -5.71
C ASP A 14 -0.42 8.06 -5.01
N PRO A 15 -1.17 6.96 -4.83
CA PRO A 15 -2.50 7.02 -4.20
C PRO A 15 -2.45 7.45 -2.73
N ARG A 16 -1.37 7.10 -2.00
CA ARG A 16 -1.23 7.47 -0.59
C ARG A 16 -0.97 8.97 -0.46
N VAL A 17 -0.06 9.52 -1.24
CA VAL A 17 0.23 10.97 -1.27
C VAL A 17 -1.02 11.77 -1.66
N ARG A 18 -1.79 11.31 -2.63
CA ARG A 18 -3.06 11.98 -2.98
C ARG A 18 -4.06 12.01 -1.82
N LYS A 19 -4.17 10.91 -1.05
CA LYS A 19 -5.01 10.87 0.15
C LYS A 19 -4.48 11.81 1.24
N GLN A 20 -3.16 11.88 1.43
CA GLN A 20 -2.51 12.81 2.35
C GLN A 20 -2.86 14.27 2.01
N ILE A 21 -2.68 14.66 0.74
CA ILE A 21 -3.00 16.02 0.27
C ILE A 21 -4.45 16.39 0.57
N VAL A 22 -5.39 15.50 0.21
CA VAL A 22 -6.82 15.75 0.44
C VAL A 22 -7.13 15.88 1.93
N GLU A 23 -6.53 15.02 2.76
CA GLU A 23 -6.80 15.05 4.19
C GLU A 23 -6.17 16.26 4.88
N TYR A 24 -4.99 16.71 4.47
CA TYR A 24 -4.42 17.98 4.90
C TYR A 24 -5.37 19.15 4.57
N MET A 25 -5.89 19.20 3.34
CA MET A 25 -6.81 20.26 2.91
C MET A 25 -8.13 20.23 3.69
N ASN A 26 -8.72 19.05 3.90
CA ASN A 26 -9.94 18.87 4.69
C ASN A 26 -9.76 19.37 6.12
N ASN A 27 -8.55 19.31 6.64
CA ASN A 27 -8.19 19.81 7.96
C ASN A 27 -7.66 21.25 7.95
N ASN A 28 -7.85 22.03 6.89
CA ASN A 28 -7.39 23.43 6.77
C ASN A 28 -5.88 23.61 6.96
N VAL A 29 -5.09 22.67 6.50
CA VAL A 29 -3.63 22.76 6.45
C VAL A 29 -3.23 23.30 5.07
N ASP A 30 -2.33 24.30 5.05
CA ASP A 30 -1.73 24.78 3.80
C ASP A 30 -0.73 23.73 3.29
N VAL A 31 -1.14 22.89 2.34
CA VAL A 31 -0.32 21.84 1.78
C VAL A 31 0.20 22.22 0.41
N VAL A 32 1.49 21.99 0.20
CA VAL A 32 2.16 22.07 -1.11
C VAL A 32 2.88 20.76 -1.37
N CYS A 33 2.97 20.35 -2.62
CA CYS A 33 3.63 19.11 -2.97
C CYS A 33 4.92 19.36 -3.76
N VAL A 34 5.97 18.61 -3.44
CA VAL A 34 7.22 18.57 -4.21
C VAL A 34 7.43 17.16 -4.73
N GLY A 35 7.57 17.04 -6.05
CA GLY A 35 7.78 15.76 -6.72
C GLY A 35 8.92 15.80 -7.73
N LEU A 36 9.10 14.70 -8.43
CA LEU A 36 10.02 14.59 -9.57
C LEU A 36 9.23 14.41 -10.86
N LYS A 37 9.70 15.07 -11.95
CA LYS A 37 9.18 14.82 -13.27
C LYS A 37 9.77 13.50 -13.79
N ASP A 38 9.06 12.41 -13.61
CA ASP A 38 9.45 11.08 -14.07
C ASP A 38 8.87 10.75 -15.46
N HIS A 39 9.19 9.57 -15.99
CA HIS A 39 8.72 9.10 -17.31
C HIS A 39 7.20 8.92 -17.42
N ARG A 40 6.47 8.92 -16.30
CA ARG A 40 5.00 8.83 -16.23
C ARG A 40 4.32 10.19 -16.18
N TYR A 41 5.10 11.29 -16.21
CA TYR A 41 4.56 12.64 -16.12
C TYR A 41 3.49 12.89 -17.21
N ASP A 42 2.33 13.33 -16.76
CA ASP A 42 1.18 13.64 -17.59
C ASP A 42 0.57 14.98 -17.11
N GLU A 43 0.69 16.00 -17.94
CA GLU A 43 0.28 17.36 -17.60
C GLU A 43 -1.23 17.45 -17.30
N GLU A 44 -2.06 16.70 -18.04
CA GLU A 44 -3.51 16.72 -17.86
C GLU A 44 -3.90 16.09 -16.51
N LYS A 45 -3.25 14.99 -16.16
CA LYS A 45 -3.47 14.34 -14.85
C LYS A 45 -2.98 15.21 -13.69
N MET A 46 -1.89 15.93 -13.87
CA MET A 46 -1.36 16.82 -12.83
C MET A 46 -2.31 17.98 -12.48
N LYS A 47 -3.17 18.43 -13.42
CA LYS A 47 -4.22 19.43 -13.15
C LYS A 47 -5.25 18.97 -12.11
N ASN A 48 -5.36 17.64 -11.89
CA ASN A 48 -6.29 17.08 -10.91
C ASN A 48 -5.67 16.93 -9.52
N VAL A 49 -4.41 17.31 -9.31
CA VAL A 49 -3.83 17.38 -7.95
C VAL A 49 -4.33 18.67 -7.31
N PRO A 50 -5.03 18.60 -6.16
CA PRO A 50 -5.78 19.74 -5.65
C PRO A 50 -4.94 20.79 -4.89
N CYS A 51 -3.63 20.64 -4.84
CA CYS A 51 -2.71 21.58 -4.19
C CYS A 51 -1.63 22.08 -5.17
N PRO A 52 -0.90 23.16 -4.84
CA PRO A 52 0.26 23.59 -5.60
C PRO A 52 1.34 22.51 -5.67
N VAL A 53 1.81 22.20 -6.88
CA VAL A 53 2.87 21.18 -7.09
C VAL A 53 4.09 21.82 -7.73
N THR A 54 5.26 21.53 -7.17
CA THR A 54 6.56 21.87 -7.74
C THR A 54 7.28 20.58 -8.15
N LEU A 55 7.50 20.39 -9.45
CA LEU A 55 8.24 19.25 -9.96
C LEU A 55 9.69 19.61 -10.23
N ALA A 56 10.61 18.90 -9.59
CA ALA A 56 12.02 18.98 -9.92
C ALA A 56 12.30 18.17 -11.20
N ASP A 57 12.91 18.81 -12.18
CA ASP A 57 13.27 18.17 -13.45
C ASP A 57 14.59 17.44 -13.29
N ILE A 58 14.57 16.11 -13.39
CA ILE A 58 15.75 15.24 -13.43
C ILE A 58 15.92 14.72 -14.84
N ASP A 59 17.13 14.88 -15.39
CA ASP A 59 17.45 14.38 -16.73
C ASP A 59 17.52 12.84 -16.69
N GLU A 60 16.44 12.16 -17.12
CA GLU A 60 16.33 10.69 -17.17
C GLU A 60 16.83 10.09 -18.49
N LYS A 61 17.57 10.82 -19.32
CA LYS A 61 18.02 10.38 -20.66
C LYS A 61 19.06 9.24 -20.68
N TYR A 62 19.02 8.38 -19.70
CA TYR A 62 19.93 7.22 -19.65
C TYR A 62 19.35 6.01 -20.40
N LYS A 63 19.75 5.84 -21.65
CA LYS A 63 19.37 4.68 -22.51
C LYS A 63 20.21 3.42 -22.25
N LYS A 64 21.18 3.44 -21.33
CA LYS A 64 22.14 2.33 -21.07
C LYS A 64 22.23 2.06 -19.57
N PRO A 65 22.60 0.83 -19.16
CA PRO A 65 22.95 0.54 -17.77
C PRO A 65 24.03 1.51 -17.28
N LEU A 66 23.76 2.18 -16.17
CA LEU A 66 24.68 3.16 -15.58
C LEU A 66 25.82 2.46 -14.85
N SER A 67 27.03 3.01 -14.95
CA SER A 67 28.14 2.66 -14.06
C SER A 67 27.82 3.06 -12.61
N LYS A 68 28.54 2.45 -11.64
CA LYS A 68 28.35 2.78 -10.21
C LYS A 68 28.54 4.27 -9.91
N VAL A 69 29.46 4.92 -10.60
CA VAL A 69 29.76 6.36 -10.43
C VAL A 69 28.63 7.22 -10.98
N GLU A 70 28.11 6.88 -12.16
CA GLU A 70 26.95 7.60 -12.77
C GLU A 70 25.69 7.48 -11.89
N VAL A 71 25.49 6.32 -11.30
CA VAL A 71 24.39 6.11 -10.34
C VAL A 71 24.54 7.03 -9.14
N LEU A 72 25.72 7.09 -8.50
CA LEU A 72 25.96 7.97 -7.36
C LEU A 72 25.76 9.44 -7.73
N PHE A 73 26.21 9.83 -8.92
CA PHE A 73 26.01 11.20 -9.41
C PHE A 73 24.54 11.52 -9.67
N LYS A 74 23.81 10.58 -10.24
CA LYS A 74 22.36 10.71 -10.46
C LYS A 74 21.63 10.89 -9.11
N GLU A 75 21.92 10.05 -8.12
CA GLU A 75 21.33 10.15 -6.78
C GLU A 75 21.67 11.47 -6.09
N PHE A 76 22.91 11.90 -6.16
CA PHE A 76 23.32 13.18 -5.62
C PHE A 76 22.56 14.35 -6.28
N ASN A 77 22.42 14.34 -7.60
CA ASN A 77 21.68 15.37 -8.34
C ASN A 77 20.18 15.35 -7.99
N ARG A 78 19.58 14.15 -7.87
CA ARG A 78 18.20 13.98 -7.43
C ARG A 78 17.97 14.60 -6.05
N VAL A 79 18.79 14.24 -5.07
CA VAL A 79 18.71 14.79 -3.71
C VAL A 79 18.88 16.31 -3.72
N LYS A 80 19.83 16.82 -4.50
CA LYS A 80 20.06 18.27 -4.63
C LYS A 80 18.83 19.00 -5.16
N LYS A 81 18.26 18.52 -6.25
CA LYS A 81 17.10 19.16 -6.91
C LYS A 81 15.84 19.09 -6.04
N LEU A 82 15.55 17.95 -5.41
CA LEU A 82 14.46 17.83 -4.45
C LEU A 82 14.64 18.81 -3.29
N ARG A 83 15.84 18.86 -2.70
CA ARG A 83 16.14 19.79 -1.61
C ARG A 83 15.93 21.25 -2.02
N GLU A 84 16.37 21.65 -3.21
CA GLU A 84 16.18 23.02 -3.72
C GLU A 84 14.69 23.35 -3.91
N ALA A 85 13.92 22.40 -4.44
CA ALA A 85 12.47 22.54 -4.58
C ALA A 85 11.77 22.66 -3.21
N ILE A 86 12.14 21.84 -2.22
CA ILE A 86 11.62 21.93 -0.85
C ILE A 86 11.94 23.30 -0.22
N LEU A 87 13.18 23.76 -0.34
CA LEU A 87 13.64 25.04 0.21
C LEU A 87 12.83 26.22 -0.33
N SER A 88 12.42 26.18 -1.60
CA SER A 88 11.61 27.23 -2.20
C SER A 88 10.21 27.34 -1.62
N GLN A 89 9.68 26.26 -1.00
CA GLN A 89 8.33 26.24 -0.42
C GLN A 89 8.27 26.85 0.98
N LYS A 90 9.39 26.93 1.69
CA LYS A 90 9.49 27.45 3.07
C LYS A 90 8.44 26.84 4.02
N PRO A 91 8.35 25.51 4.13
CA PRO A 91 7.35 24.87 4.98
C PRO A 91 7.70 24.92 6.45
N ASP A 92 6.69 24.79 7.32
CA ASP A 92 6.85 24.53 8.75
C ASP A 92 7.19 23.04 9.00
N ILE A 93 6.66 22.16 8.14
CA ILE A 93 6.83 20.71 8.23
C ILE A 93 7.10 20.14 6.84
N ILE A 94 8.06 19.22 6.76
CA ILE A 94 8.33 18.43 5.56
C ILE A 94 7.84 17.01 5.82
N HIS A 95 6.87 16.54 5.04
CA HIS A 95 6.39 15.16 5.03
C HIS A 95 7.14 14.41 3.93
N ALA A 96 8.10 13.58 4.31
CA ALA A 96 8.96 12.83 3.40
C ALA A 96 8.40 11.43 3.18
N ASN A 97 7.85 11.18 1.98
CA ASN A 97 7.35 9.87 1.60
C ASN A 97 8.50 9.01 1.07
N ASP A 98 8.66 7.86 1.67
CA ASP A 98 9.67 6.86 1.38
C ASP A 98 11.13 7.30 1.56
N LEU A 99 12.02 6.31 1.59
CA LEU A 99 13.44 6.47 1.87
C LEU A 99 14.16 7.41 0.89
N ASP A 100 13.72 7.41 -0.35
CA ASP A 100 14.36 8.18 -1.42
C ASP A 100 14.13 9.69 -1.34
N THR A 101 13.16 10.16 -0.54
CA THR A 101 12.96 11.59 -0.23
C THR A 101 13.64 12.03 1.07
N LEU A 102 13.89 11.09 1.99
CA LEU A 102 14.33 11.35 3.36
C LEU A 102 15.60 12.21 3.44
N THR A 103 16.61 11.91 2.62
CA THR A 103 17.88 12.67 2.61
C THR A 103 17.67 14.14 2.24
N ALA A 104 16.89 14.40 1.19
CA ALA A 104 16.59 15.76 0.73
C ALA A 104 15.78 16.53 1.79
N ALA A 105 14.78 15.89 2.37
CA ALA A 105 13.94 16.43 3.43
C ALA A 105 14.75 16.84 4.66
N CYS A 106 15.58 15.95 5.21
CA CYS A 106 16.41 16.24 6.39
C CYS A 106 17.45 17.34 6.12
N GLN A 107 18.01 17.39 4.89
CA GLN A 107 18.94 18.46 4.52
C GLN A 107 18.24 19.82 4.36
N ALA A 108 17.02 19.85 3.83
CA ALA A 108 16.22 21.06 3.73
C ALA A 108 15.78 21.54 5.11
N ALA A 109 15.26 20.64 5.94
CA ALA A 109 14.80 20.94 7.29
C ALA A 109 15.91 21.57 8.16
N LYS A 110 17.15 21.06 8.06
CA LYS A 110 18.29 21.66 8.75
C LYS A 110 18.55 23.12 8.35
N LYS A 111 18.22 23.52 7.11
CA LYS A 111 18.41 24.89 6.63
C LYS A 111 17.24 25.81 6.98
N LEU A 112 16.05 25.26 7.05
CA LEU A 112 14.80 26.00 7.32
C LEU A 112 14.45 26.02 8.81
N ASP A 113 15.13 25.20 9.61
CA ASP A 113 14.82 24.96 11.03
C ASP A 113 13.36 24.50 11.22
N CYS A 114 12.91 23.57 10.34
CA CYS A 114 11.55 23.04 10.35
C CYS A 114 11.51 21.55 10.71
N LYS A 115 10.31 21.00 10.94
CA LYS A 115 10.11 19.62 11.36
C LYS A 115 10.08 18.66 10.17
N VAL A 116 10.37 17.38 10.42
CA VAL A 116 10.34 16.31 9.42
C VAL A 116 9.50 15.15 9.94
N VAL A 117 8.50 14.75 9.14
CA VAL A 117 7.84 13.45 9.23
C VAL A 117 8.46 12.55 8.16
N TYR A 118 8.82 11.33 8.51
CA TYR A 118 9.23 10.29 7.56
C TYR A 118 8.13 9.24 7.49
N ASP A 119 7.42 9.17 6.37
CA ASP A 119 6.38 8.16 6.09
C ASP A 119 6.95 7.04 5.21
N SER A 120 7.25 5.91 5.84
CA SER A 120 7.78 4.73 5.18
C SER A 120 6.64 3.84 4.70
N HIS A 121 6.34 3.87 3.40
CA HIS A 121 5.28 3.06 2.79
C HIS A 121 5.66 1.58 2.73
N GLU A 122 6.96 1.29 2.75
CA GLU A 122 7.53 -0.06 2.75
C GLU A 122 8.88 -0.06 3.50
N ILE A 123 9.35 -1.25 3.89
CA ILE A 123 10.70 -1.40 4.41
C ILE A 123 11.66 -1.48 3.22
N CYS A 124 11.96 -0.32 2.64
CA CYS A 124 12.66 -0.17 1.37
C CYS A 124 13.94 -1.02 1.29
N VAL A 125 14.78 -0.99 2.33
CA VAL A 125 16.06 -1.73 2.36
C VAL A 125 15.89 -3.24 2.44
N GLU A 126 14.72 -3.75 2.82
CA GLU A 126 14.40 -5.19 2.91
C GLU A 126 13.48 -5.65 1.77
N ASN A 127 13.24 -4.81 0.77
CA ASN A 127 12.54 -5.18 -0.44
C ASN A 127 13.42 -6.08 -1.32
N HIS A 128 12.80 -7.09 -1.98
CA HIS A 128 13.50 -8.06 -2.83
C HIS A 128 14.26 -7.43 -4.02
N GLN A 129 13.87 -6.24 -4.45
CA GLN A 129 14.54 -5.48 -5.52
C GLN A 129 15.83 -4.80 -5.04
N MET A 130 15.98 -4.57 -3.72
CA MET A 130 17.15 -3.91 -3.14
C MET A 130 18.32 -4.88 -3.02
N ARG A 131 19.36 -4.70 -3.86
CA ARG A 131 20.53 -5.59 -3.91
C ARG A 131 21.86 -4.80 -3.99
N GLY A 132 22.93 -5.47 -3.59
CA GLY A 132 24.30 -5.01 -3.79
C GLY A 132 24.62 -3.67 -3.12
N ILE A 133 25.30 -2.79 -3.86
CA ILE A 133 25.72 -1.48 -3.34
C ILE A 133 24.57 -0.54 -3.06
N TYR A 134 23.48 -0.64 -3.82
CA TYR A 134 22.27 0.15 -3.61
C TYR A 134 21.66 -0.13 -2.23
N LYS A 135 21.50 -1.41 -1.86
CA LYS A 135 21.02 -1.77 -0.53
C LYS A 135 21.88 -1.17 0.57
N LYS A 136 23.22 -1.24 0.42
CA LYS A 136 24.17 -0.69 1.41
C LYS A 136 24.08 0.83 1.54
N LEU A 137 23.97 1.54 0.41
CA LEU A 137 23.86 3.00 0.41
C LEU A 137 22.55 3.45 1.01
N ASN A 138 21.43 2.84 0.61
CA ASN A 138 20.11 3.16 1.17
C ASN A 138 20.04 2.85 2.67
N ALA A 139 20.60 1.71 3.11
CA ALA A 139 20.67 1.38 4.53
C ALA A 139 21.52 2.39 5.32
N LEU A 140 22.63 2.90 4.75
CA LEU A 140 23.45 3.94 5.37
C LEU A 140 22.69 5.28 5.42
N CYS A 141 22.00 5.66 4.35
CA CYS A 141 21.16 6.85 4.31
C CYS A 141 20.06 6.77 5.37
N GLU A 142 19.29 5.68 5.40
CA GLU A 142 18.24 5.47 6.38
C GLU A 142 18.79 5.56 7.80
N LYS A 143 19.85 4.81 8.14
CA LYS A 143 20.51 4.84 9.45
C LYS A 143 20.98 6.25 9.85
N THR A 144 21.42 7.05 8.88
CA THR A 144 21.96 8.39 9.14
C THR A 144 20.86 9.42 9.40
N PHE A 145 19.77 9.34 8.63
CA PHE A 145 18.74 10.37 8.64
C PHE A 145 17.54 10.04 9.51
N ILE A 146 17.24 8.76 9.75
CA ILE A 146 16.13 8.35 10.63
C ILE A 146 16.21 8.89 12.05
N LYS A 147 17.41 9.22 12.54
CA LYS A 147 17.63 9.87 13.85
C LYS A 147 17.50 11.40 13.82
N ARG A 148 17.18 11.98 12.66
CA ARG A 148 17.07 13.44 12.46
C ARG A 148 15.64 13.88 12.15
N ILE A 149 14.71 12.95 12.14
CA ILE A 149 13.28 13.22 11.94
C ILE A 149 12.61 13.53 13.28
N ASN A 150 11.46 14.16 13.23
CA ASN A 150 10.65 14.46 14.40
C ASN A 150 9.59 13.40 14.68
N LYS A 151 9.08 12.74 13.63
CA LYS A 151 8.17 11.60 13.74
C LYS A 151 8.39 10.63 12.57
N MET A 152 8.29 9.34 12.87
CA MET A 152 8.23 8.31 11.86
C MET A 152 6.83 7.74 11.78
N VAL A 153 6.38 7.50 10.56
CA VAL A 153 5.14 6.78 10.21
C VAL A 153 5.51 5.55 9.42
N CYS A 154 4.77 4.47 9.62
CA CYS A 154 4.86 3.25 8.81
C CYS A 154 3.49 2.57 8.67
N VAL A 155 3.40 1.52 7.84
CA VAL A 155 2.12 0.96 7.42
C VAL A 155 1.58 -0.18 8.28
N SER A 156 2.39 -0.73 9.20
CA SER A 156 2.02 -1.89 10.01
C SER A 156 2.70 -1.88 11.39
N HIS A 157 2.11 -2.56 12.36
CA HIS A 157 2.70 -2.72 13.71
C HIS A 157 4.00 -3.51 13.66
N ALA A 158 4.07 -4.53 12.82
CA ALA A 158 5.27 -5.33 12.61
C ALA A 158 6.43 -4.51 12.00
N ALA A 159 6.15 -3.60 11.08
CA ALA A 159 7.14 -2.66 10.57
C ALA A 159 7.57 -1.65 11.64
N ALA A 160 6.64 -1.18 12.49
CA ALA A 160 6.98 -0.29 13.60
C ALA A 160 7.94 -0.94 14.58
N ASP A 161 7.70 -2.19 14.98
CA ASP A 161 8.60 -2.97 15.84
C ASP A 161 9.97 -3.19 15.20
N TYR A 162 10.00 -3.45 13.90
CA TYR A 162 11.25 -3.58 13.15
C TYR A 162 12.08 -2.29 13.17
N PHE A 163 11.49 -1.14 12.89
CA PHE A 163 12.22 0.14 12.88
C PHE A 163 12.68 0.56 14.27
N GLU A 164 11.83 0.42 15.28
CA GLU A 164 12.19 0.68 16.69
C GLU A 164 13.41 -0.14 17.10
N ASN A 165 13.37 -1.45 16.88
CA ASN A 165 14.45 -2.37 17.26
C ASN A 165 15.73 -2.15 16.44
N LYS A 166 15.61 -1.98 15.11
CA LYS A 166 16.76 -1.85 14.22
C LYS A 166 17.55 -0.56 14.43
N TYR A 167 16.85 0.54 14.68
CA TYR A 167 17.48 1.87 14.74
C TYR A 167 17.53 2.47 16.13
N ALA A 168 16.95 1.84 17.14
CA ALA A 168 16.80 2.35 18.50
C ALA A 168 16.20 3.77 18.50
N ILE A 169 15.05 3.92 17.86
CA ILE A 169 14.24 5.15 17.77
C ILE A 169 12.93 4.97 18.55
N GLU A 170 12.21 6.05 18.78
CA GLU A 170 10.81 5.97 19.25
C GLU A 170 10.01 5.13 18.28
N LYS A 171 9.13 4.27 18.81
CA LYS A 171 8.27 3.41 17.99
C LYS A 171 7.49 4.24 16.97
N PRO A 172 7.60 3.92 15.67
CA PRO A 172 6.86 4.61 14.63
C PRO A 172 5.35 4.58 14.85
N MET A 173 4.68 5.65 14.44
CA MET A 173 3.24 5.69 14.37
C MET A 173 2.75 4.83 13.22
N VAL A 174 1.79 3.97 13.48
CA VAL A 174 1.18 3.16 12.43
C VAL A 174 0.02 3.95 11.81
N ILE A 175 0.12 4.18 10.49
CA ILE A 175 -0.93 4.70 9.63
C ILE A 175 -1.02 3.77 8.43
N THR A 176 -1.99 2.86 8.43
CA THR A 176 -2.14 1.89 7.35
C THR A 176 -2.61 2.56 6.06
N ASN A 177 -2.36 1.94 4.91
CA ASN A 177 -2.89 2.45 3.65
C ASN A 177 -4.33 1.97 3.41
N CYS A 178 -5.21 2.22 4.38
CA CYS A 178 -6.62 1.85 4.36
C CYS A 178 -7.46 2.73 3.41
N SER A 179 -8.68 2.30 3.16
CA SER A 179 -9.64 2.98 2.28
C SER A 179 -10.16 4.27 2.91
N LEU A 180 -10.66 5.17 2.07
CA LEU A 180 -11.43 6.34 2.54
C LEU A 180 -12.78 5.86 3.11
N LYS A 181 -13.28 6.55 4.12
CA LYS A 181 -14.59 6.24 4.72
C LYS A 181 -15.73 6.34 3.69
N ALA A 182 -15.65 7.30 2.77
CA ALA A 182 -16.61 7.49 1.70
C ALA A 182 -16.60 6.36 0.65
N GLU A 183 -15.55 5.54 0.59
CA GLU A 183 -15.45 4.40 -0.34
C GLU A 183 -16.22 3.18 0.16
N LYS A 184 -16.66 3.15 1.42
CA LYS A 184 -17.43 2.03 1.96
C LYS A 184 -18.69 1.81 1.13
N THR A 185 -18.81 0.62 0.57
CA THR A 185 -19.90 0.25 -0.34
C THR A 185 -20.43 -1.14 -0.01
N ALA A 186 -21.73 -1.26 0.14
CA ALA A 186 -22.42 -2.54 0.19
C ALA A 186 -23.31 -2.70 -1.07
N SER A 187 -23.29 -3.86 -1.68
CA SER A 187 -24.13 -4.17 -2.83
C SER A 187 -25.13 -5.28 -2.52
N ASN A 188 -26.39 -5.05 -2.87
CA ASN A 188 -27.40 -6.11 -2.91
C ASN A 188 -27.38 -6.88 -4.23
N ASP A 189 -26.73 -6.32 -5.25
CA ASP A 189 -26.54 -6.93 -6.58
C ASP A 189 -25.26 -7.77 -6.56
N LYS A 190 -25.35 -8.97 -5.98
CA LYS A 190 -24.23 -9.92 -5.91
C LYS A 190 -24.13 -10.73 -7.19
N HIS A 191 -22.88 -11.10 -7.54
CA HIS A 191 -22.64 -12.06 -8.62
C HIS A 191 -23.27 -13.42 -8.29
N ASP A 192 -23.61 -14.19 -9.35
CA ASP A 192 -24.16 -15.52 -9.19
C ASP A 192 -23.17 -16.47 -8.50
N GLY A 193 -23.71 -17.33 -7.62
CA GLY A 193 -22.92 -18.29 -6.85
C GLY A 193 -22.20 -17.67 -5.66
N PHE A 194 -21.17 -18.36 -5.19
CA PHE A 194 -20.31 -17.94 -4.08
C PHE A 194 -18.95 -17.49 -4.62
N GLU A 195 -18.88 -16.24 -5.08
CA GLU A 195 -17.69 -15.69 -5.71
C GLU A 195 -16.64 -15.27 -4.68
N ILE A 196 -15.41 -15.79 -4.87
CA ILE A 196 -14.21 -15.45 -4.11
C ILE A 196 -13.30 -14.64 -5.02
N LEU A 197 -13.05 -13.37 -4.68
CA LEU A 197 -12.36 -12.38 -5.52
C LEU A 197 -10.95 -12.11 -5.04
N ASN A 198 -9.99 -12.17 -5.98
CA ASN A 198 -8.69 -11.51 -5.81
C ASN A 198 -8.52 -10.44 -6.88
N HIS A 199 -8.32 -9.18 -6.46
CA HIS A 199 -8.07 -8.09 -7.39
C HIS A 199 -6.65 -7.51 -7.25
N GLY A 200 -6.15 -6.89 -8.32
CA GLY A 200 -4.89 -6.16 -8.33
C GLY A 200 -3.97 -6.52 -9.50
N VAL A 201 -2.70 -6.14 -9.38
CA VAL A 201 -1.69 -6.41 -10.40
C VAL A 201 -1.16 -7.83 -10.26
N TYR A 202 -1.14 -8.59 -11.36
CA TYR A 202 -0.70 -9.98 -11.38
C TYR A 202 0.83 -10.08 -11.46
N TYR A 203 1.46 -10.28 -10.31
CA TYR A 203 2.90 -10.51 -10.18
C TYR A 203 3.21 -11.51 -9.05
N GLY A 204 4.41 -12.08 -9.06
CA GLY A 204 4.81 -13.11 -8.11
C GLY A 204 4.78 -12.67 -6.64
N GLY A 205 4.57 -13.63 -5.74
CA GLY A 205 4.51 -13.38 -4.30
C GLY A 205 3.15 -12.91 -3.79
N ARG A 206 2.10 -13.03 -4.63
CA ARG A 206 0.72 -12.64 -4.28
C ARG A 206 -0.29 -13.77 -4.35
N GLY A 207 0.21 -15.02 -4.48
CA GLY A 207 -0.59 -16.25 -4.40
C GLY A 207 -1.62 -16.43 -5.51
N TYR A 208 -1.44 -15.81 -6.67
CA TYR A 208 -2.37 -15.96 -7.79
C TYR A 208 -2.41 -17.39 -8.33
N ASP A 209 -1.28 -18.06 -8.39
CA ASP A 209 -1.11 -19.46 -8.75
C ASP A 209 -1.84 -20.39 -7.77
N ILE A 210 -1.66 -20.17 -6.46
CA ILE A 210 -2.35 -20.90 -5.39
C ILE A 210 -3.86 -20.81 -5.55
N ILE A 211 -4.37 -19.60 -5.82
CA ILE A 211 -5.81 -19.34 -5.99
C ILE A 211 -6.37 -20.06 -7.22
N VAL A 212 -5.66 -19.98 -8.37
CA VAL A 212 -6.09 -20.65 -9.60
C VAL A 212 -6.01 -22.17 -9.44
N GLU A 213 -4.94 -22.71 -8.85
CA GLU A 213 -4.79 -24.15 -8.64
C GLU A 213 -5.82 -24.73 -7.68
N SER A 214 -6.27 -23.95 -6.69
CA SER A 214 -7.33 -24.37 -5.77
C SER A 214 -8.64 -24.70 -6.47
N ALA A 215 -8.91 -24.10 -7.62
CA ALA A 215 -10.10 -24.38 -8.41
C ALA A 215 -10.22 -25.86 -8.82
N ALA A 216 -9.08 -26.54 -9.06
CA ALA A 216 -9.07 -27.95 -9.34
C ALA A 216 -9.60 -28.81 -8.18
N LEU A 217 -9.41 -28.33 -6.95
CA LEU A 217 -9.80 -28.98 -5.71
C LEU A 217 -11.26 -28.67 -5.30
N LEU A 218 -11.88 -27.70 -5.96
CA LEU A 218 -13.26 -27.22 -5.68
C LEU A 218 -14.31 -27.76 -6.66
N LYS A 219 -13.98 -28.79 -7.47
CA LYS A 219 -14.89 -29.34 -8.49
C LYS A 219 -16.20 -29.89 -7.91
N ASP A 220 -16.19 -30.37 -6.67
CA ASP A 220 -17.38 -30.85 -5.97
C ASP A 220 -18.28 -29.72 -5.42
N TYR A 221 -17.86 -28.47 -5.58
CA TYR A 221 -18.55 -27.26 -5.12
C TYR A 221 -18.72 -26.27 -6.28
N PRO A 222 -19.55 -26.59 -7.27
CA PRO A 222 -19.69 -25.80 -8.51
C PRO A 222 -20.24 -24.38 -8.28
N GLU A 223 -20.85 -24.11 -7.13
CA GLU A 223 -21.31 -22.79 -6.75
C GLU A 223 -20.17 -21.85 -6.32
N ILE A 224 -19.01 -22.40 -5.90
CA ILE A 224 -17.84 -21.59 -5.56
C ILE A 224 -17.16 -21.17 -6.86
N LYS A 225 -17.07 -19.85 -7.06
CA LYS A 225 -16.42 -19.22 -8.22
C LYS A 225 -15.13 -18.53 -7.75
N ILE A 226 -14.04 -18.75 -8.47
CA ILE A 226 -12.78 -18.07 -8.27
C ILE A 226 -12.68 -16.92 -9.27
N ALA A 227 -12.64 -15.70 -8.81
CA ALA A 227 -12.56 -14.51 -9.66
C ALA A 227 -11.24 -13.78 -9.49
N LEU A 228 -10.60 -13.48 -10.61
CA LEU A 228 -9.41 -12.65 -10.68
C LEU A 228 -9.74 -11.36 -11.45
N ARG A 229 -9.52 -10.20 -10.83
CA ARG A 229 -9.73 -8.89 -11.47
C ARG A 229 -8.44 -8.10 -11.49
N GLY A 230 -7.95 -7.81 -12.68
CA GLY A 230 -6.72 -7.03 -12.80
C GLY A 230 -5.97 -7.25 -14.11
N PHE A 231 -4.67 -7.07 -14.05
CA PHE A 231 -3.75 -7.22 -15.17
C PHE A 231 -2.33 -7.45 -14.63
N GLY A 232 -1.42 -7.89 -15.46
CA GLY A 232 -0.01 -7.99 -15.07
C GLY A 232 0.77 -9.03 -15.83
N ALA A 233 2.05 -9.18 -15.49
CA ALA A 233 2.98 -10.03 -16.21
C ALA A 233 2.63 -11.54 -16.15
N MET A 234 1.83 -11.95 -15.15
CA MET A 234 1.42 -13.35 -14.99
C MET A 234 0.08 -13.66 -15.68
N GLU A 235 -0.59 -12.71 -16.34
CA GLU A 235 -1.95 -12.90 -16.83
C GLU A 235 -2.07 -14.10 -17.80
N ASP A 236 -1.20 -14.16 -18.80
CA ASP A 236 -1.23 -15.23 -19.80
C ASP A 236 -0.96 -16.61 -19.18
N GLU A 237 -0.04 -16.69 -18.22
CA GLU A 237 0.28 -17.92 -17.49
C GLU A 237 -0.91 -18.39 -16.64
N LEU A 238 -1.57 -17.48 -15.91
CA LEU A 238 -2.71 -17.78 -15.08
C LEU A 238 -3.93 -18.24 -15.91
N ARG A 239 -4.18 -17.61 -17.06
CA ARG A 239 -5.24 -18.04 -18.00
C ARG A 239 -4.99 -19.41 -18.56
N LYS A 240 -3.76 -19.66 -19.03
CA LYS A 240 -3.34 -20.97 -19.53
C LYS A 240 -3.50 -22.04 -18.44
N ARG A 241 -3.10 -21.73 -17.20
CA ARG A 241 -3.25 -22.67 -16.08
C ARG A 241 -4.70 -22.98 -15.76
N ALA A 242 -5.57 -22.00 -15.79
CA ALA A 242 -7.01 -22.20 -15.61
C ALA A 242 -7.63 -23.08 -16.69
N GLU A 243 -7.22 -22.92 -17.96
CA GLU A 243 -7.62 -23.76 -19.08
C GLU A 243 -7.15 -25.22 -18.90
N GLU A 244 -5.90 -25.44 -18.49
CA GLU A 244 -5.34 -26.78 -18.22
C GLU A 244 -6.10 -27.52 -17.10
N ILE A 245 -6.52 -26.80 -16.07
CA ILE A 245 -7.34 -27.33 -14.96
C ILE A 245 -8.74 -27.73 -15.45
N GLY A 246 -9.20 -27.13 -16.55
CA GLY A 246 -10.51 -27.38 -17.12
C GLY A 246 -11.66 -27.03 -16.16
N ASN A 247 -11.51 -25.93 -15.43
CA ASN A 247 -12.51 -25.49 -14.46
C ASN A 247 -13.18 -24.20 -14.92
N GLU A 248 -14.46 -24.30 -15.34
CA GLU A 248 -15.28 -23.16 -15.74
C GLU A 248 -15.60 -22.18 -14.60
N ASN A 249 -15.23 -22.53 -13.36
CA ASN A 249 -15.45 -21.70 -12.20
C ASN A 249 -14.34 -20.66 -11.97
N VAL A 250 -13.30 -20.61 -12.84
CA VAL A 250 -12.27 -19.55 -12.80
C VAL A 250 -12.65 -18.44 -13.76
N ILE A 251 -12.87 -17.24 -13.24
CA ILE A 251 -13.36 -16.08 -13.98
C ILE A 251 -12.28 -15.00 -13.98
N PHE A 252 -11.97 -14.42 -15.15
CA PHE A 252 -11.06 -13.29 -15.27
C PHE A 252 -11.84 -12.03 -15.68
N TYR A 253 -11.87 -11.06 -14.77
CA TYR A 253 -12.46 -9.76 -15.03
C TYR A 253 -11.42 -8.74 -15.50
N PRO A 254 -11.76 -7.81 -16.39
CA PRO A 254 -10.89 -6.73 -16.77
C PRO A 254 -10.57 -5.81 -15.57
N PRO A 255 -9.42 -5.09 -15.60
CA PRO A 255 -9.13 -4.08 -14.61
C PRO A 255 -10.17 -2.96 -14.63
N VAL A 256 -10.33 -2.30 -13.49
CA VAL A 256 -11.22 -1.14 -13.31
C VAL A 256 -10.44 0.04 -12.73
N LEU A 257 -11.04 1.22 -12.73
CA LEU A 257 -10.45 2.37 -12.08
C LEU A 257 -10.38 2.16 -10.56
N VAL A 258 -9.43 2.80 -9.90
CA VAL A 258 -9.19 2.62 -8.45
C VAL A 258 -10.45 2.94 -7.63
N ASN A 259 -11.20 3.98 -7.99
CA ASN A 259 -12.46 4.36 -7.33
C ASN A 259 -13.64 3.41 -7.60
N GLU A 260 -13.48 2.47 -8.53
CA GLU A 260 -14.48 1.46 -8.84
C GLU A 260 -14.18 0.09 -8.18
N LEU A 261 -12.96 -0.10 -7.64
CA LEU A 261 -12.52 -1.37 -7.06
C LEU A 261 -13.45 -1.88 -5.97
N ILE A 262 -13.77 -1.04 -4.98
CA ILE A 262 -14.62 -1.41 -3.85
C ILE A 262 -16.07 -1.65 -4.29
N PRO A 263 -16.70 -0.79 -5.11
CA PRO A 263 -18.01 -1.08 -5.71
C PRO A 263 -18.08 -2.41 -6.45
N TYR A 264 -17.06 -2.76 -7.24
CA TYR A 264 -17.02 -4.06 -7.91
C TYR A 264 -16.77 -5.22 -6.93
N ALA A 265 -15.85 -5.05 -5.97
CA ALA A 265 -15.58 -6.06 -4.96
C ALA A 265 -16.83 -6.37 -4.13
N SER A 266 -17.65 -5.35 -3.82
CA SER A 266 -18.89 -5.52 -3.04
C SER A 266 -19.92 -6.44 -3.68
N LYS A 267 -19.77 -6.80 -4.96
CA LYS A 267 -20.60 -7.79 -5.65
C LYS A 267 -20.19 -9.23 -5.39
N SER A 268 -18.98 -9.46 -4.91
CA SER A 268 -18.47 -10.79 -4.53
C SER A 268 -18.93 -11.20 -3.13
N LYS A 269 -18.49 -12.36 -2.66
CA LYS A 269 -18.80 -12.88 -1.31
C LYS A 269 -17.59 -12.84 -0.40
N VAL A 270 -16.39 -13.10 -0.90
CA VAL A 270 -15.14 -13.20 -0.12
C VAL A 270 -14.02 -12.51 -0.87
N GLY A 271 -13.17 -11.82 -0.14
CA GLY A 271 -11.92 -11.26 -0.66
C GLY A 271 -10.71 -12.14 -0.37
N VAL A 272 -9.65 -12.02 -1.16
CA VAL A 272 -8.40 -12.78 -0.98
C VAL A 272 -7.20 -11.86 -0.86
N ALA A 273 -6.41 -12.00 0.21
CA ALA A 273 -5.21 -11.23 0.47
C ALA A 273 -4.02 -12.15 0.82
N ILE A 274 -3.56 -12.92 -0.17
CA ILE A 274 -2.35 -13.76 -0.01
C ILE A 274 -1.10 -12.92 -0.26
N THR A 275 -0.14 -13.04 0.63
CA THR A 275 1.22 -12.52 0.52
C THR A 275 2.18 -13.65 0.87
N GLU A 276 3.08 -13.98 -0.06
CA GLU A 276 4.11 -14.97 0.17
C GLU A 276 5.32 -14.34 0.85
N ASN A 277 5.92 -15.07 1.77
CA ASN A 277 7.10 -14.60 2.51
C ASN A 277 8.37 -14.71 1.64
N THR A 278 8.47 -13.89 0.60
CA THR A 278 9.61 -13.83 -0.32
C THR A 278 10.67 -12.82 0.09
N CYS A 279 10.34 -11.88 0.98
CA CYS A 279 11.25 -10.92 1.57
C CYS A 279 10.65 -10.32 2.85
N LEU A 280 11.54 -9.77 3.71
CA LEU A 280 11.13 -9.21 5.01
C LEU A 280 10.11 -8.07 4.86
N ASN A 281 10.20 -7.26 3.78
CA ASN A 281 9.21 -6.22 3.50
C ASN A 281 7.80 -6.82 3.31
N PHE A 282 7.67 -7.95 2.63
CA PHE A 282 6.37 -8.60 2.45
C PHE A 282 5.85 -9.23 3.74
N GLU A 283 6.76 -9.84 4.52
CA GLU A 283 6.42 -10.45 5.82
C GLU A 283 5.87 -9.43 6.82
N LEU A 284 6.50 -8.24 6.89
CA LEU A 284 6.18 -7.21 7.89
C LEU A 284 5.18 -6.14 7.38
N SER A 285 4.72 -6.24 6.13
CA SER A 285 3.73 -5.32 5.55
C SER A 285 2.30 -5.75 5.84
N VAL A 286 1.36 -4.95 5.36
CA VAL A 286 -0.06 -5.29 5.29
C VAL A 286 -0.56 -5.15 3.86
N SER A 287 -1.46 -6.03 3.43
CA SER A 287 -2.09 -5.90 2.12
C SER A 287 -3.21 -4.85 2.15
N ASN A 288 -3.16 -3.86 1.27
CA ASN A 288 -4.24 -2.87 1.11
C ASN A 288 -5.58 -3.54 0.78
N LYS A 289 -5.56 -4.69 0.10
CA LYS A 289 -6.75 -5.47 -0.24
C LYS A 289 -7.62 -5.80 0.98
N ILE A 290 -7.01 -6.00 2.17
CA ILE A 290 -7.75 -6.25 3.41
C ILE A 290 -8.72 -5.11 3.69
N PHE A 291 -8.26 -3.87 3.59
CA PHE A 291 -9.08 -2.70 3.86
C PHE A 291 -10.09 -2.43 2.74
N GLU A 292 -9.72 -2.72 1.49
CA GLU A 292 -10.61 -2.62 0.33
C GLU A 292 -11.76 -3.64 0.44
N TYR A 293 -11.47 -4.90 0.80
CA TYR A 293 -12.50 -5.92 1.03
C TYR A 293 -13.34 -5.63 2.27
N ALA A 294 -12.73 -5.15 3.35
CA ALA A 294 -13.47 -4.73 4.53
C ALA A 294 -14.46 -3.60 4.21
N SER A 295 -14.04 -2.62 3.39
CA SER A 295 -14.90 -1.53 2.90
C SER A 295 -16.01 -2.01 1.95
N ALA A 296 -15.81 -3.17 1.32
CA ALA A 296 -16.83 -3.86 0.52
C ALA A 296 -17.73 -4.79 1.35
N GLY A 297 -17.54 -4.90 2.67
CA GLY A 297 -18.28 -5.76 3.58
C GLY A 297 -17.99 -7.26 3.39
N LEU A 298 -16.77 -7.62 2.94
CA LEU A 298 -16.40 -9.00 2.62
C LEU A 298 -15.50 -9.62 3.68
N PRO A 299 -15.80 -10.86 4.13
CA PRO A 299 -14.81 -11.70 4.79
C PRO A 299 -13.57 -11.89 3.93
N VAL A 300 -12.40 -12.10 4.54
CA VAL A 300 -11.13 -12.22 3.81
C VAL A 300 -10.44 -13.54 4.11
N ILE A 301 -9.99 -14.25 3.06
CA ILE A 301 -9.02 -15.33 3.16
C ILE A 301 -7.63 -14.70 3.02
N MET A 302 -6.75 -14.89 4.01
CA MET A 302 -5.46 -14.20 4.06
C MET A 302 -4.33 -15.10 4.52
N SER A 303 -3.11 -14.78 4.09
CA SER A 303 -1.89 -15.46 4.53
C SER A 303 -1.54 -15.14 5.98
N ASP A 304 -0.77 -16.04 6.59
CA ASP A 304 -0.28 -15.92 7.96
C ASP A 304 0.96 -15.03 8.04
N ILE A 305 0.73 -13.70 8.08
CA ILE A 305 1.78 -12.71 8.35
C ILE A 305 1.41 -11.88 9.60
N PRO A 306 2.39 -11.27 10.30
CA PRO A 306 2.16 -10.63 11.59
C PRO A 306 1.01 -9.63 11.62
N GLU A 307 0.91 -8.75 10.62
CA GLU A 307 -0.14 -7.73 10.60
C GLU A 307 -1.53 -8.32 10.29
N HIS A 308 -1.61 -9.36 9.46
CA HIS A 308 -2.87 -10.06 9.21
C HIS A 308 -3.38 -10.75 10.48
N ARG A 309 -2.45 -11.40 11.25
CA ARG A 309 -2.80 -11.98 12.58
C ARG A 309 -3.32 -10.91 13.52
N TYR A 310 -2.58 -9.82 13.69
CA TYR A 310 -2.98 -8.71 14.56
C TYR A 310 -4.39 -8.21 14.24
N LEU A 311 -4.68 -7.94 12.97
CA LEU A 311 -5.99 -7.46 12.54
C LEU A 311 -7.08 -8.53 12.75
N ASN A 312 -6.80 -9.80 12.42
CA ASN A 312 -7.81 -10.85 12.56
C ASN A 312 -8.06 -11.26 14.01
N GLU A 313 -7.07 -11.22 14.89
CA GLU A 313 -7.24 -11.40 16.33
C GLU A 313 -8.12 -10.30 16.94
N LYS A 314 -7.94 -9.06 16.47
CA LYS A 314 -8.71 -7.91 16.96
C LYS A 314 -10.15 -7.88 16.44
N TYR A 315 -10.34 -8.21 15.17
CA TYR A 315 -11.62 -8.03 14.49
C TYR A 315 -12.34 -9.32 14.14
N ASN A 316 -11.66 -10.43 13.96
CA ASN A 316 -12.21 -11.74 13.53
C ASN A 316 -13.07 -11.64 12.26
N PHE A 317 -12.48 -11.09 11.18
CA PHE A 317 -13.17 -10.77 9.93
C PHE A 317 -12.88 -11.74 8.78
N GLY A 318 -12.19 -12.85 9.05
CA GLY A 318 -11.85 -13.81 7.99
C GLY A 318 -11.08 -15.03 8.48
N ILE A 319 -10.41 -15.69 7.54
CA ILE A 319 -9.62 -16.90 7.80
C ILE A 319 -8.16 -16.66 7.46
N ILE A 320 -7.27 -16.92 8.40
CA ILE A 320 -5.83 -17.00 8.16
C ILE A 320 -5.50 -18.42 7.69
N LEU A 321 -4.87 -18.53 6.53
CA LEU A 321 -4.38 -19.79 6.01
C LEU A 321 -3.23 -20.31 6.88
N LYS A 322 -3.24 -21.59 7.25
CA LYS A 322 -2.13 -22.22 7.96
C LYS A 322 -0.86 -22.26 7.13
N GLU A 323 -1.02 -22.48 5.83
CA GLU A 323 0.02 -22.47 4.80
C GLU A 323 -0.57 -21.88 3.51
N ASN A 324 0.27 -21.23 2.73
CA ASN A 324 -0.13 -20.70 1.43
C ASN A 324 -0.13 -21.84 0.39
N THR A 325 -1.13 -22.73 0.48
CA THR A 325 -1.31 -23.88 -0.42
C THR A 325 -2.72 -23.93 -0.98
N PRO A 326 -2.93 -24.56 -2.16
CA PRO A 326 -4.28 -24.75 -2.72
C PRO A 326 -5.20 -25.51 -1.78
N GLU A 327 -4.69 -26.48 -1.00
CA GLU A 327 -5.46 -27.27 -0.05
C GLU A 327 -5.98 -26.43 1.13
N CYS A 328 -5.11 -25.62 1.74
CA CYS A 328 -5.52 -24.72 2.82
C CYS A 328 -6.51 -23.67 2.32
N PHE A 329 -6.31 -23.16 1.10
CA PHE A 329 -7.25 -22.22 0.49
C PHE A 329 -8.63 -22.87 0.24
N LYS A 330 -8.67 -24.10 -0.30
CA LYS A 330 -9.90 -24.87 -0.46
C LYS A 330 -10.65 -25.03 0.86
N GLU A 331 -9.95 -25.43 1.94
CA GLU A 331 -10.57 -25.61 3.25
C GLU A 331 -11.22 -24.30 3.75
N ALA A 332 -10.53 -23.18 3.60
CA ALA A 332 -11.04 -21.88 3.99
C ALA A 332 -12.24 -21.45 3.13
N ALA A 333 -12.21 -21.70 1.81
CA ALA A 333 -13.29 -21.41 0.89
C ALA A 333 -14.56 -22.23 1.23
N ILE A 334 -14.41 -23.53 1.45
CA ILE A 334 -15.52 -24.43 1.83
C ILE A 334 -16.11 -24.00 3.17
N LYS A 335 -15.28 -23.66 4.16
CA LYS A 335 -15.76 -23.22 5.47
C LYS A 335 -16.61 -21.96 5.37
N LEU A 336 -16.17 -20.94 4.62
CA LEU A 336 -16.95 -19.72 4.43
C LEU A 336 -18.23 -19.96 3.60
N TYR A 337 -18.22 -20.95 2.70
CA TYR A 337 -19.40 -21.32 1.90
C TYR A 337 -20.43 -22.10 2.71
N THR A 338 -20.02 -23.07 3.53
CA THR A 338 -20.92 -24.00 4.21
C THR A 338 -21.36 -23.52 5.58
N ASP A 339 -20.54 -22.76 6.30
CA ASP A 339 -20.82 -22.22 7.63
C ASP A 339 -21.35 -20.78 7.53
N LYS A 340 -22.65 -20.68 7.29
CA LYS A 340 -23.31 -19.37 7.10
C LYS A 340 -23.20 -18.48 8.35
N GLU A 341 -23.28 -19.03 9.55
CA GLU A 341 -23.18 -18.25 10.79
C GLU A 341 -21.79 -17.62 10.91
N PHE A 342 -20.73 -18.41 10.67
CA PHE A 342 -19.37 -17.95 10.67
C PHE A 342 -19.14 -16.86 9.58
N TYR A 343 -19.68 -17.08 8.36
CA TYR A 343 -19.61 -16.11 7.28
C TYR A 343 -20.24 -14.77 7.68
N ASP A 344 -21.47 -14.80 8.21
CA ASP A 344 -22.21 -13.59 8.61
C ASP A 344 -21.48 -12.82 9.73
N VAL A 345 -20.86 -13.53 10.67
CA VAL A 345 -20.00 -12.93 11.72
C VAL A 345 -18.79 -12.25 11.11
N CYS A 346 -18.08 -12.92 10.20
CA CYS A 346 -16.90 -12.36 9.54
C CYS A 346 -17.26 -11.12 8.69
N ALA A 347 -18.36 -11.17 7.95
CA ALA A 347 -18.82 -10.03 7.13
C ALA A 347 -19.17 -8.82 7.99
N LYS A 348 -19.91 -9.01 9.09
CA LYS A 348 -20.21 -7.95 10.07
C LYS A 348 -18.93 -7.36 10.68
N ASN A 349 -17.96 -8.20 10.96
CA ASN A 349 -16.69 -7.78 11.54
C ASN A 349 -15.79 -7.07 10.51
N ALA A 350 -15.86 -7.42 9.23
CA ALA A 350 -15.23 -6.67 8.15
C ALA A 350 -15.79 -5.24 8.07
N ASP A 351 -17.11 -5.09 8.15
CA ASP A 351 -17.76 -3.78 8.27
C ASP A 351 -17.22 -2.97 9.44
N ARG A 352 -17.13 -3.57 10.65
CA ARG A 352 -16.57 -2.93 11.83
C ARG A 352 -15.11 -2.50 11.62
N LEU A 353 -14.29 -3.36 11.00
CA LEU A 353 -12.91 -3.01 10.66
C LEU A 353 -12.86 -1.76 9.78
N SER A 354 -13.68 -1.67 8.73
CA SER A 354 -13.71 -0.50 7.83
C SER A 354 -14.21 0.79 8.50
N GLU A 355 -15.07 0.67 9.52
CA GLU A 355 -15.55 1.81 10.30
C GLU A 355 -14.51 2.36 11.26
N GLU A 356 -13.75 1.47 11.92
CA GLU A 356 -12.75 1.85 12.91
C GLU A 356 -11.39 2.21 12.25
N VAL A 357 -11.03 1.53 11.15
CA VAL A 357 -9.75 1.71 10.44
C VAL A 357 -10.02 2.26 9.04
N ASN A 358 -10.07 3.58 8.93
CA ASN A 358 -10.21 4.32 7.68
C ASN A 358 -9.18 5.45 7.62
N TRP A 359 -8.95 5.95 6.41
CA TRP A 359 -7.88 6.91 6.16
C TRP A 359 -8.02 8.19 7.00
N GLU A 360 -9.22 8.74 7.08
CA GLU A 360 -9.51 9.97 7.81
C GLU A 360 -9.17 9.83 9.30
N THR A 361 -9.59 8.71 9.91
CA THR A 361 -9.30 8.42 11.33
C THR A 361 -7.80 8.20 11.57
N GLU A 362 -7.14 7.44 10.68
CA GLU A 362 -5.72 7.12 10.82
C GLU A 362 -4.84 8.36 10.62
N PHE A 363 -5.09 9.16 9.61
CA PHE A 363 -4.23 10.28 9.25
C PHE A 363 -4.45 11.52 10.11
N SER A 364 -5.68 11.75 10.62
CA SER A 364 -5.97 12.87 11.53
C SER A 364 -5.10 12.86 12.79
N ARG A 365 -4.74 11.68 13.29
CA ARG A 365 -3.83 11.54 14.45
C ARG A 365 -2.45 12.16 14.19
N LEU A 366 -1.93 12.07 12.96
CA LEU A 366 -0.68 12.70 12.58
C LEU A 366 -0.84 14.22 12.51
N ILE A 367 -1.91 14.71 11.90
CA ILE A 367 -2.19 16.14 11.79
C ILE A 367 -2.28 16.80 13.18
N GLU A 368 -2.84 16.11 14.17
CA GLU A 368 -2.89 16.60 15.56
C GLU A 368 -1.49 16.79 16.16
N ILE A 369 -0.59 15.80 15.93
CA ILE A 369 0.81 15.88 16.36
C ILE A 369 1.52 17.05 15.65
N GLU A 370 1.36 17.17 14.34
CA GLU A 370 1.97 18.23 13.54
C GLU A 370 1.52 19.62 13.97
N ARG A 371 0.24 19.79 14.28
CA ARG A 371 -0.30 21.06 14.83
C ARG A 371 0.32 21.42 16.17
N SER A 372 0.60 20.43 17.01
CA SER A 372 1.23 20.69 18.31
C SER A 372 2.63 21.28 18.18
N TRP A 373 3.35 21.00 17.09
CA TRP A 373 4.70 21.50 16.84
C TRP A 373 4.75 22.96 16.37
N VAL A 374 3.67 23.45 15.79
CA VAL A 374 3.61 24.81 15.19
C VAL A 374 2.92 25.79 16.14
N ASN A 375 2.02 25.31 17.02
CA ASN A 375 1.27 26.14 17.96
C ASN A 375 1.92 26.22 19.36
N GLY A 376 2.98 25.44 19.62
CA GLY A 376 3.78 25.47 20.85
C GLY A 376 5.07 26.21 20.65
#